data_08e60149b7312b4d5281410f70b37766
#
_entry.id   08e60149b7312b4d5281410f70b37766
#
_cell.length_a   1.000
_cell.length_b   1.000
_cell.length_c   1.000
_cell.angle_alpha   90.00
_cell.angle_beta   90.00
_cell.angle_gamma   90.00
#
_symmetry.space_group_name_H-M   'P 1'
#
loop_
_entity.id
_entity.type
_entity.pdbx_description
1 polymer ?
#
loop_
_entity_poly.entity_id
_entity_poly.type
_entity_poly.pdbx_seq_one_letter_code
_entity_poly.pdbx_strand_id
1 'polypeptide(L)'
;METNNILDKDWHSLFGKDFQTPELQEIITQQPGYKFENKAFKDSAGTHEYYWNHDLGLSLSFSNGIFSSVFLYGQFDKKFKAFTGKLPYFLDFSMNNADVVSFLGEPNKKMGGRTVPISITYERQGIEFTFVSPIWDITDNKLNFICLFPKNVNKNEDVVICALCRKSASSFCSQCKLVAYCSLTCQTTHWKVHKIRCNQFFKNKA
;
A
#
# COMPACT_ATOMS: atom_id res chain seq x y z
N MET A 1 -1.44 -26.86 13.73
CA MET A 1 -1.23 -26.40 12.36
C MET A 1 -1.72 -24.97 12.32
N GLU A 2 -0.82 -24.00 12.25
CA GLU A 2 -1.23 -22.61 12.04
C GLU A 2 -1.90 -22.55 10.66
N THR A 3 -3.18 -22.24 10.63
CA THR A 3 -3.88 -21.96 9.37
C THR A 3 -3.22 -20.72 8.78
N ASN A 4 -2.51 -20.91 7.68
CA ASN A 4 -1.89 -19.83 6.91
C ASN A 4 -3.00 -18.88 6.43
N ASN A 5 -3.33 -17.88 7.25
CA ASN A 5 -4.42 -16.97 6.95
C ASN A 5 -3.96 -16.01 5.84
N ILE A 6 -4.58 -16.08 4.67
CA ILE A 6 -4.33 -15.16 3.54
C ILE A 6 -4.45 -13.69 3.96
N LEU A 7 -5.25 -13.40 4.97
CA LEU A 7 -5.52 -12.05 5.45
C LEU A 7 -4.34 -11.43 6.23
N ASP A 8 -3.37 -12.26 6.68
CA ASP A 8 -2.24 -11.82 7.49
C ASP A 8 -0.89 -11.92 6.77
N LYS A 9 -0.90 -12.05 5.43
CA LYS A 9 0.33 -12.19 4.63
C LYS A 9 1.19 -10.92 4.63
N ASP A 10 2.50 -11.11 4.70
CA ASP A 10 3.46 -10.06 4.33
C ASP A 10 3.61 -10.01 2.80
N TRP A 11 2.76 -9.23 2.16
CA TRP A 11 2.72 -9.10 0.70
C TRP A 11 4.06 -8.66 0.10
N HIS A 12 4.82 -7.83 0.82
CA HIS A 12 6.11 -7.35 0.30
C HIS A 12 7.15 -8.46 0.18
N SER A 13 7.06 -9.52 0.96
CA SER A 13 7.95 -10.68 0.84
C SER A 13 7.67 -11.56 -0.36
N LEU A 14 6.50 -11.39 -0.99
CA LEU A 14 6.06 -12.19 -2.13
C LEU A 14 6.33 -11.53 -3.48
N PHE A 15 6.50 -10.21 -3.54
CA PHE A 15 6.78 -9.52 -4.81
C PHE A 15 8.04 -10.03 -5.47
N GLY A 16 8.00 -10.14 -6.80
CA GLY A 16 9.08 -10.67 -7.61
C GLY A 16 9.15 -12.19 -7.67
N LYS A 17 8.30 -12.91 -6.90
CA LYS A 17 8.23 -14.37 -6.99
C LYS A 17 7.42 -14.79 -8.22
N ASP A 18 7.78 -15.96 -8.76
CA ASP A 18 7.07 -16.61 -9.86
C ASP A 18 5.67 -17.07 -9.41
N PHE A 19 4.70 -17.02 -10.32
CA PHE A 19 3.33 -17.50 -10.10
C PHE A 19 3.28 -18.94 -9.57
N GLN A 20 4.20 -19.80 -9.98
CA GLN A 20 4.27 -21.20 -9.53
C GLN A 20 4.81 -21.37 -8.09
N THR A 21 5.23 -20.30 -7.43
CA THR A 21 5.68 -20.36 -6.05
C THR A 21 4.59 -20.95 -5.15
N PRO A 22 4.87 -21.94 -4.28
CA PRO A 22 3.86 -22.61 -3.46
C PRO A 22 2.99 -21.65 -2.65
N GLU A 23 3.56 -20.60 -2.07
CA GLU A 23 2.82 -19.62 -1.27
C GLU A 23 1.79 -18.84 -2.09
N LEU A 24 2.09 -18.51 -3.37
CA LEU A 24 1.18 -17.81 -4.28
C LEU A 24 0.10 -18.77 -4.78
N GLN A 25 0.46 -20.02 -5.09
CA GLN A 25 -0.50 -21.05 -5.46
C GLN A 25 -1.48 -21.35 -4.31
N GLU A 26 -1.01 -21.46 -3.08
CA GLU A 26 -1.86 -21.65 -1.90
C GLU A 26 -2.88 -20.51 -1.77
N ILE A 27 -2.46 -19.25 -1.96
CA ILE A 27 -3.32 -18.09 -1.90
C ILE A 27 -4.46 -18.19 -2.95
N ILE A 28 -4.13 -18.56 -4.17
CA ILE A 28 -5.07 -18.50 -5.30
C ILE A 28 -5.96 -19.74 -5.39
N THR A 29 -5.42 -20.93 -5.07
CA THR A 29 -6.09 -22.21 -5.38
C THR A 29 -6.58 -22.97 -4.15
N GLN A 30 -6.03 -22.70 -2.95
CA GLN A 30 -6.25 -23.54 -1.77
C GLN A 30 -7.02 -22.84 -0.65
N GLN A 31 -7.70 -21.71 -0.91
CA GLN A 31 -8.48 -21.02 0.11
C GLN A 31 -9.86 -21.68 0.28
N PRO A 32 -10.16 -22.35 1.40
CA PRO A 32 -11.45 -22.98 1.63
C PRO A 32 -12.60 -21.97 1.53
N GLY A 33 -13.58 -22.27 0.69
CA GLY A 33 -14.76 -21.42 0.52
C GLY A 33 -14.58 -20.19 -0.38
N TYR A 34 -13.37 -19.95 -0.92
CA TYR A 34 -13.09 -18.81 -1.80
C TYR A 34 -12.54 -19.28 -3.14
N LYS A 35 -13.15 -18.80 -4.21
CA LYS A 35 -12.68 -19.05 -5.58
C LYS A 35 -12.21 -17.73 -6.19
N PHE A 36 -10.99 -17.71 -6.69
CA PHE A 36 -10.48 -16.59 -7.46
C PHE A 36 -10.98 -16.69 -8.91
N GLU A 37 -11.49 -15.58 -9.41
CA GLU A 37 -11.67 -15.34 -10.83
C GLU A 37 -10.37 -14.82 -11.42
N ASN A 38 -10.16 -14.99 -12.73
CA ASN A 38 -8.96 -14.48 -13.37
C ASN A 38 -9.25 -13.94 -14.78
N LYS A 39 -8.34 -13.10 -15.25
CA LYS A 39 -8.26 -12.62 -16.62
C LYS A 39 -6.81 -12.35 -16.99
N ALA A 40 -6.44 -12.79 -18.19
CA ALA A 40 -5.14 -12.49 -18.77
C ALA A 40 -5.32 -11.67 -20.06
N PHE A 41 -4.35 -10.81 -20.34
CA PHE A 41 -4.19 -10.14 -21.62
C PHE A 41 -2.71 -9.95 -21.94
N LYS A 42 -2.41 -9.65 -23.21
CA LYS A 42 -1.04 -9.43 -23.69
C LYS A 42 -0.96 -8.10 -24.42
N ASP A 43 0.10 -7.36 -24.15
CA ASP A 43 0.44 -6.12 -24.84
C ASP A 43 1.94 -6.10 -25.22
N SER A 44 2.45 -4.93 -25.59
CA SER A 44 3.86 -4.73 -25.94
C SER A 44 4.84 -4.94 -24.77
N ALA A 45 4.37 -4.80 -23.54
CA ALA A 45 5.15 -5.01 -22.32
C ALA A 45 5.17 -6.48 -21.88
N GLY A 46 4.26 -7.32 -22.40
CA GLY A 46 4.21 -8.74 -22.10
C GLY A 46 2.82 -9.25 -21.74
N THR A 47 2.79 -10.34 -20.96
CA THR A 47 1.56 -10.94 -20.47
C THR A 47 1.23 -10.40 -19.08
N HIS A 48 -0.02 -9.98 -18.89
CA HIS A 48 -0.55 -9.50 -17.63
C HIS A 48 -1.69 -10.40 -17.19
N GLU A 49 -1.65 -10.85 -15.96
CA GLU A 49 -2.64 -11.75 -15.38
C GLU A 49 -3.15 -11.14 -14.08
N TYR A 50 -4.48 -11.15 -13.91
CA TYR A 50 -5.17 -10.67 -12.74
C TYR A 50 -5.99 -11.80 -12.13
N TYR A 51 -5.87 -11.96 -10.81
CA TYR A 51 -6.66 -12.88 -10.01
C TYR A 51 -7.38 -12.09 -8.94
N TRP A 52 -8.70 -12.23 -8.81
CA TRP A 52 -9.46 -11.47 -7.80
C TRP A 52 -10.50 -12.32 -7.10
N ASN A 53 -10.80 -11.92 -5.89
CA ASN A 53 -11.89 -12.46 -5.10
C ASN A 53 -12.68 -11.31 -4.46
N HIS A 54 -13.94 -11.16 -4.87
CA HIS A 54 -14.82 -10.09 -4.43
C HIS A 54 -15.16 -10.19 -2.94
N ASP A 55 -15.31 -11.41 -2.41
CA ASP A 55 -15.67 -11.64 -1.02
C ASP A 55 -14.51 -11.42 -0.05
N LEU A 56 -13.28 -11.68 -0.48
CA LEU A 56 -12.07 -11.37 0.29
C LEU A 56 -11.63 -9.91 0.18
N GLY A 57 -12.18 -9.16 -0.76
CA GLY A 57 -11.79 -7.78 -0.99
C GLY A 57 -10.37 -7.62 -1.48
N LEU A 58 -9.91 -8.53 -2.36
CA LEU A 58 -8.53 -8.49 -2.81
C LEU A 58 -8.37 -8.90 -4.28
N SER A 59 -7.37 -8.34 -4.96
CA SER A 59 -6.90 -8.83 -6.25
C SER A 59 -5.38 -8.81 -6.35
N LEU A 60 -4.85 -9.74 -7.13
CA LEU A 60 -3.43 -9.99 -7.33
C LEU A 60 -3.10 -9.76 -8.81
N SER A 61 -1.97 -9.15 -9.09
CA SER A 61 -1.50 -8.88 -10.45
C SER A 61 -0.14 -9.53 -10.69
N PHE A 62 0.00 -10.13 -11.85
CA PHE A 62 1.24 -10.72 -12.33
C PHE A 62 1.62 -10.11 -13.67
N SER A 63 2.90 -9.85 -13.86
CA SER A 63 3.47 -9.42 -15.13
C SER A 63 4.51 -10.44 -15.59
N ASN A 64 4.29 -11.06 -16.74
CA ASN A 64 5.12 -12.14 -17.26
C ASN A 64 5.32 -13.31 -16.26
N GLY A 65 4.24 -13.67 -15.55
CA GLY A 65 4.25 -14.72 -14.53
C GLY A 65 4.85 -14.30 -13.18
N ILE A 66 5.33 -13.06 -13.05
CA ILE A 66 5.95 -12.55 -11.81
C ILE A 66 4.94 -11.71 -11.02
N PHE A 67 4.79 -12.00 -9.72
CA PHE A 67 3.91 -11.26 -8.82
C PHE A 67 4.34 -9.80 -8.71
N SER A 68 3.48 -8.89 -9.16
CA SER A 68 3.81 -7.48 -9.34
C SER A 68 3.05 -6.53 -8.42
N SER A 69 1.79 -6.83 -8.09
CA SER A 69 1.02 -5.99 -7.18
C SER A 69 -0.16 -6.73 -6.54
N VAL A 70 -0.63 -6.21 -5.40
CA VAL A 70 -1.86 -6.62 -4.77
C VAL A 70 -2.72 -5.40 -4.45
N PHE A 71 -4.02 -5.50 -4.71
CA PHE A 71 -5.02 -4.48 -4.40
C PHE A 71 -5.89 -4.98 -3.25
N LEU A 72 -5.97 -4.17 -2.21
CA LEU A 72 -6.76 -4.42 -1.01
C LEU A 72 -7.87 -3.37 -0.96
N TYR A 73 -9.12 -3.81 -1.04
CA TYR A 73 -10.28 -2.94 -1.21
C TYR A 73 -10.90 -2.55 0.11
N GLY A 74 -11.29 -1.28 0.23
CA GLY A 74 -12.01 -0.75 1.39
C GLY A 74 -13.52 -0.86 1.26
N GLN A 75 -14.21 -0.39 2.28
CA GLN A 75 -15.68 -0.46 2.38
C GLN A 75 -16.45 0.41 1.36
N PHE A 76 -15.76 1.29 0.65
CA PHE A 76 -16.37 2.19 -0.33
C PHE A 76 -16.29 1.66 -1.76
N ASP A 77 -15.61 0.54 -1.99
CA ASP A 77 -15.62 -0.12 -3.29
C ASP A 77 -17.01 -0.70 -3.58
N LYS A 78 -17.44 -0.60 -4.85
CA LYS A 78 -18.78 -1.02 -5.26
C LYS A 78 -18.87 -2.50 -5.64
N LYS A 79 -17.73 -3.14 -5.88
CA LYS A 79 -17.66 -4.51 -6.38
C LYS A 79 -17.09 -5.47 -5.35
N PHE A 80 -16.12 -5.00 -4.57
CA PHE A 80 -15.43 -5.79 -3.57
C PHE A 80 -15.98 -5.53 -2.17
N LYS A 81 -16.08 -6.59 -1.37
CA LYS A 81 -16.22 -6.43 0.08
C LYS A 81 -14.95 -5.82 0.66
N ALA A 82 -15.05 -5.20 1.83
CA ALA A 82 -13.88 -4.67 2.49
C ALA A 82 -12.92 -5.81 2.88
N PHE A 83 -11.64 -5.66 2.54
CA PHE A 83 -10.58 -6.54 3.02
C PHE A 83 -10.48 -6.43 4.54
N THR A 84 -10.59 -7.55 5.24
CA THR A 84 -10.60 -7.60 6.71
C THR A 84 -9.26 -8.03 7.32
N GLY A 85 -8.29 -8.31 6.46
CA GLY A 85 -6.97 -8.72 6.89
C GLY A 85 -6.09 -7.56 7.37
N LYS A 86 -4.90 -7.91 7.80
CA LYS A 86 -3.92 -6.96 8.31
C LYS A 86 -3.33 -6.11 7.19
N LEU A 87 -3.51 -4.80 7.27
CA LEU A 87 -2.84 -3.87 6.37
C LEU A 87 -1.39 -3.60 6.82
N PRO A 88 -0.46 -3.34 5.88
CA PRO A 88 0.90 -2.99 6.23
C PRO A 88 0.95 -1.66 6.99
N TYR A 89 2.03 -1.44 7.74
CA TYR A 89 2.31 -0.17 8.43
C TYR A 89 1.22 0.26 9.44
N PHE A 90 0.38 -0.67 9.94
CA PHE A 90 -0.75 -0.39 10.84
C PHE A 90 -1.75 0.62 10.26
N LEU A 91 -1.91 0.58 8.96
CA LEU A 91 -2.96 1.30 8.25
C LEU A 91 -4.32 0.64 8.50
N ASP A 92 -5.37 1.40 8.30
CA ASP A 92 -6.74 0.91 8.30
C ASP A 92 -7.61 1.71 7.32
N PHE A 93 -8.70 1.13 6.85
CA PHE A 93 -9.60 1.76 5.88
C PHE A 93 -10.47 2.89 6.45
N SER A 94 -10.40 3.17 7.75
CA SER A 94 -11.03 4.37 8.33
C SER A 94 -10.26 5.65 8.02
N MET A 95 -8.99 5.52 7.61
CA MET A 95 -8.14 6.66 7.27
C MET A 95 -8.68 7.43 6.06
N ASN A 96 -8.47 8.72 6.09
CA ASN A 96 -8.67 9.62 4.96
C ASN A 96 -7.32 10.11 4.39
N ASN A 97 -7.36 10.93 3.34
CA ASN A 97 -6.16 11.47 2.71
C ASN A 97 -5.29 12.30 3.68
N ALA A 98 -5.91 13.08 4.57
CA ALA A 98 -5.19 13.87 5.56
C ALA A 98 -4.47 12.99 6.60
N ASP A 99 -5.11 11.90 7.04
CA ASP A 99 -4.52 10.94 7.96
C ASP A 99 -3.28 10.27 7.36
N VAL A 100 -3.37 9.82 6.09
CA VAL A 100 -2.25 9.18 5.39
C VAL A 100 -1.07 10.15 5.26
N VAL A 101 -1.30 11.39 4.81
CA VAL A 101 -0.24 12.40 4.66
C VAL A 101 0.32 12.80 6.02
N SER A 102 -0.51 12.93 7.06
CA SER A 102 -0.05 13.22 8.42
C SER A 102 0.85 12.12 8.99
N PHE A 103 0.63 10.88 8.60
CA PHE A 103 1.45 9.75 9.07
C PHE A 103 2.73 9.56 8.24
N LEU A 104 2.61 9.48 6.92
CA LEU A 104 3.72 9.15 6.02
C LEU A 104 4.46 10.39 5.48
N GLY A 105 3.90 11.57 5.68
CA GLY A 105 4.40 12.81 5.09
C GLY A 105 3.96 13.00 3.64
N GLU A 106 4.66 13.87 2.91
CA GLU A 106 4.34 14.15 1.52
C GLU A 106 4.64 12.95 0.61
N PRO A 107 3.70 12.58 -0.30
CA PRO A 107 3.89 11.47 -1.22
C PRO A 107 4.88 11.80 -2.34
N ASN A 108 5.42 10.75 -2.98
CA ASN A 108 6.27 10.88 -4.17
C ASN A 108 5.47 11.34 -5.40
N LYS A 109 4.28 10.77 -5.58
CA LYS A 109 3.39 11.07 -6.72
C LYS A 109 1.98 11.37 -6.25
N LYS A 110 1.30 12.23 -6.99
CA LYS A 110 -0.11 12.60 -6.84
C LYS A 110 -0.76 12.47 -8.21
N MET A 111 -1.81 11.68 -8.31
CA MET A 111 -2.52 11.42 -9.56
C MET A 111 -4.03 11.53 -9.39
N GLY A 112 -4.75 11.59 -10.51
CA GLY A 112 -6.20 11.73 -10.52
C GLY A 112 -6.68 13.18 -10.53
N GLY A 113 -7.96 13.36 -10.27
CA GLY A 113 -8.65 14.63 -10.36
C GLY A 113 -9.70 14.64 -11.46
N ARG A 114 -10.53 15.68 -11.53
CA ARG A 114 -11.70 15.79 -12.40
C ARG A 114 -12.70 14.66 -12.15
N THR A 115 -12.67 13.61 -12.97
CA THR A 115 -13.54 12.44 -12.85
C THR A 115 -12.84 11.18 -12.37
N VAL A 116 -11.49 11.22 -12.26
CA VAL A 116 -10.67 10.10 -11.82
C VAL A 116 -10.39 10.25 -10.33
N PRO A 117 -10.71 9.23 -9.50
CA PRO A 117 -10.36 9.23 -8.08
C PRO A 117 -8.90 9.62 -7.87
N ILE A 118 -8.64 10.43 -6.85
CA ILE A 118 -7.26 10.83 -6.56
C ILE A 118 -6.50 9.67 -5.95
N SER A 119 -5.21 9.58 -6.28
CA SER A 119 -4.29 8.65 -5.63
C SER A 119 -2.98 9.34 -5.24
N ILE A 120 -2.35 8.80 -4.21
CA ILE A 120 -1.04 9.22 -3.71
C ILE A 120 -0.14 8.01 -3.54
N THR A 121 1.10 8.13 -4.02
CA THR A 121 2.06 7.02 -4.06
C THR A 121 3.26 7.30 -3.18
N TYR A 122 3.67 6.29 -2.42
CA TYR A 122 4.88 6.24 -1.62
C TYR A 122 5.77 5.12 -2.14
N GLU A 123 6.62 5.42 -3.11
CA GLU A 123 7.43 4.43 -3.86
C GLU A 123 8.38 3.64 -2.95
N ARG A 124 9.01 4.33 -1.99
CA ARG A 124 9.90 3.70 -1.03
C ARG A 124 9.20 2.67 -0.13
N GLN A 125 7.95 2.92 0.23
CA GLN A 125 7.13 2.02 1.01
C GLN A 125 6.46 0.94 0.14
N GLY A 126 6.46 1.12 -1.19
CA GLY A 126 5.80 0.23 -2.14
C GLY A 126 4.28 0.25 -1.95
N ILE A 127 3.70 1.43 -1.80
CA ILE A 127 2.26 1.58 -1.54
C ILE A 127 1.66 2.78 -2.26
N GLU A 128 0.47 2.60 -2.81
CA GLU A 128 -0.38 3.66 -3.35
C GLU A 128 -1.74 3.60 -2.66
N PHE A 129 -2.25 4.77 -2.31
CA PHE A 129 -3.57 4.97 -1.73
C PHE A 129 -4.48 5.61 -2.76
N THR A 130 -5.61 4.98 -3.05
CA THR A 130 -6.66 5.56 -3.90
C THR A 130 -7.87 5.90 -3.05
N PHE A 131 -8.36 7.12 -3.22
CA PHE A 131 -9.47 7.67 -2.44
C PHE A 131 -10.77 7.67 -3.25
N VAL A 132 -11.90 7.86 -2.57
CA VAL A 132 -13.24 7.80 -3.20
C VAL A 132 -13.49 8.97 -4.13
N SER A 133 -13.13 10.18 -3.72
CA SER A 133 -13.42 11.41 -4.47
C SER A 133 -12.28 11.79 -5.42
N PRO A 134 -12.60 12.34 -6.61
CA PRO A 134 -11.62 12.92 -7.51
C PRO A 134 -11.21 14.36 -7.14
N ILE A 135 -11.70 14.91 -6.03
CA ILE A 135 -11.50 16.30 -5.64
C ILE A 135 -10.37 16.41 -4.63
N TRP A 136 -9.32 17.17 -4.96
CA TRP A 136 -8.13 17.34 -4.12
C TRP A 136 -8.37 18.12 -2.83
N ASP A 137 -9.29 19.09 -2.85
CA ASP A 137 -9.53 19.99 -1.71
C ASP A 137 -10.36 19.36 -0.58
N ILE A 138 -10.85 18.12 -0.78
CA ILE A 138 -11.55 17.38 0.27
C ILE A 138 -10.54 16.79 1.25
N THR A 139 -10.49 17.31 2.46
CA THR A 139 -9.57 16.85 3.51
C THR A 139 -10.01 15.54 4.18
N ASP A 140 -11.29 15.18 4.10
CA ASP A 140 -11.87 13.93 4.62
C ASP A 140 -12.22 12.96 3.46
N ASN A 141 -11.37 12.90 2.44
CA ASN A 141 -11.57 11.98 1.32
C ASN A 141 -11.24 10.55 1.78
N LYS A 142 -12.25 9.69 1.81
CA LYS A 142 -12.14 8.34 2.36
C LYS A 142 -11.29 7.44 1.46
N LEU A 143 -10.57 6.54 2.10
CA LEU A 143 -9.75 5.54 1.43
C LEU A 143 -10.66 4.51 0.74
N ASN A 144 -10.46 4.31 -0.56
CA ASN A 144 -11.21 3.34 -1.36
C ASN A 144 -10.48 2.00 -1.45
N PHE A 145 -9.23 2.02 -1.91
CA PHE A 145 -8.37 0.84 -1.92
C PHE A 145 -6.89 1.21 -1.77
N ILE A 146 -6.08 0.22 -1.45
CA ILE A 146 -4.63 0.31 -1.36
C ILE A 146 -4.03 -0.63 -2.39
N CYS A 147 -3.07 -0.16 -3.19
CA CYS A 147 -2.22 -0.99 -4.03
C CYS A 147 -0.84 -1.14 -3.39
N LEU A 148 -0.41 -2.37 -3.15
CA LEU A 148 0.96 -2.67 -2.74
C LEU A 148 1.74 -3.19 -3.95
N PHE A 149 3.00 -2.80 -4.04
CA PHE A 149 3.93 -3.16 -5.11
C PHE A 149 5.36 -3.25 -4.59
N PRO A 150 6.33 -3.76 -5.36
CA PRO A 150 7.73 -3.83 -4.95
C PRO A 150 8.25 -2.47 -4.47
N LYS A 151 8.89 -2.46 -3.30
CA LYS A 151 9.52 -1.24 -2.79
C LYS A 151 10.63 -0.79 -3.74
N ASN A 152 10.62 0.46 -4.15
CA ASN A 152 11.76 1.03 -4.85
C ASN A 152 12.84 1.37 -3.82
N VAL A 153 13.87 0.50 -3.75
CA VAL A 153 15.02 0.64 -2.85
C VAL A 153 16.31 0.91 -3.64
N ASN A 154 16.22 1.46 -4.85
CA ASN A 154 17.39 1.83 -5.61
C ASN A 154 18.22 2.86 -4.83
N LYS A 155 19.33 2.37 -4.25
CA LYS A 155 20.20 3.12 -3.32
C LYS A 155 20.88 4.35 -3.93
N ASN A 156 20.82 4.53 -5.25
CA ASN A 156 21.64 5.50 -5.96
C ASN A 156 20.89 6.67 -6.62
N GLU A 157 19.56 6.67 -6.67
CA GLU A 157 18.80 7.71 -7.41
C GLU A 157 17.64 8.35 -6.64
N ASP A 158 17.16 7.76 -5.55
CA ASP A 158 16.04 8.34 -4.82
C ASP A 158 16.52 9.36 -3.79
N VAL A 159 16.37 10.62 -4.13
CA VAL A 159 16.47 11.71 -3.14
C VAL A 159 15.36 11.46 -2.11
N VAL A 160 15.74 10.93 -0.95
CA VAL A 160 14.80 10.80 0.17
C VAL A 160 14.34 12.20 0.54
N ILE A 161 13.03 12.42 0.52
CA ILE A 161 12.45 13.74 0.82
C ILE A 161 11.98 13.83 2.27
N CYS A 162 12.14 15.02 2.84
CA CYS A 162 11.66 15.32 4.18
C CYS A 162 10.13 15.30 4.23
N ALA A 163 9.57 14.51 5.16
CA ALA A 163 8.13 14.37 5.34
C ALA A 163 7.39 15.69 5.65
N LEU A 164 8.11 16.74 6.10
CA LEU A 164 7.51 18.03 6.43
C LEU A 164 7.75 19.09 5.35
N CYS A 165 8.99 19.30 4.92
CA CYS A 165 9.36 20.47 4.09
C CYS A 165 9.77 20.10 2.66
N ARG A 166 9.77 18.81 2.28
CA ARG A 166 10.08 18.27 0.95
C ARG A 166 11.54 18.49 0.49
N LYS A 167 12.41 19.04 1.29
CA LYS A 167 13.86 19.11 1.00
C LYS A 167 14.47 17.71 1.12
N SER A 168 15.65 17.53 0.52
CA SER A 168 16.44 16.30 0.70
C SER A 168 16.57 15.96 2.19
N ALA A 169 16.34 14.70 2.54
CA ALA A 169 16.38 14.22 3.92
C ALA A 169 17.55 13.26 4.10
N SER A 170 18.18 13.33 5.28
CA SER A 170 19.33 12.51 5.65
C SER A 170 19.07 11.55 6.80
N SER A 171 17.97 11.74 7.53
CA SER A 171 17.69 10.96 8.75
C SER A 171 16.27 10.41 8.74
N PHE A 172 16.11 9.15 9.15
CA PHE A 172 14.81 8.52 9.30
C PHE A 172 14.29 8.63 10.74
N CYS A 173 12.97 8.61 10.90
CA CYS A 173 12.37 8.40 12.21
C CYS A 173 12.98 7.14 12.85
N SER A 174 13.63 7.29 14.01
CA SER A 174 14.32 6.19 14.67
C SER A 174 13.38 5.05 15.07
N GLN A 175 12.12 5.36 15.30
CA GLN A 175 11.12 4.43 15.79
C GLN A 175 10.48 3.61 14.64
N CYS A 176 9.85 4.24 13.64
CA CYS A 176 9.15 3.50 12.57
C CYS A 176 9.99 3.23 11.32
N LYS A 177 11.04 4.03 11.06
CA LYS A 177 11.88 3.98 9.84
C LYS A 177 11.11 4.23 8.52
N LEU A 178 9.85 4.68 8.59
CA LEU A 178 8.99 4.88 7.41
C LEU A 178 9.15 6.28 6.81
N VAL A 179 9.36 7.30 7.63
CA VAL A 179 9.47 8.70 7.22
C VAL A 179 10.86 9.25 7.50
N ALA A 180 11.29 10.19 6.66
CA ALA A 180 12.61 10.82 6.76
C ALA A 180 12.50 12.33 6.97
N TYR A 181 13.56 12.91 7.53
CA TYR A 181 13.65 14.33 7.88
C TYR A 181 14.99 14.92 7.47
N CYS A 182 14.98 16.18 7.02
CA CYS A 182 16.20 16.92 6.72
C CYS A 182 16.85 17.52 7.98
N SER A 183 16.10 17.62 9.07
CA SER A 183 16.57 18.19 10.34
C SER A 183 15.75 17.74 11.54
N LEU A 184 16.30 17.88 12.73
CA LEU A 184 15.61 17.64 13.98
C LEU A 184 14.37 18.57 14.15
N THR A 185 14.45 19.80 13.69
CA THR A 185 13.34 20.76 13.72
C THR A 185 12.15 20.21 12.90
N CYS A 186 12.38 19.70 11.69
CA CYS A 186 11.33 19.10 10.89
C CYS A 186 10.73 17.86 11.57
N GLN A 187 11.55 17.00 12.16
CA GLN A 187 11.08 15.84 12.90
C GLN A 187 10.22 16.24 14.11
N THR A 188 10.69 17.20 14.92
CA THR A 188 9.98 17.64 16.13
C THR A 188 8.65 18.29 15.78
N THR A 189 8.61 19.10 14.72
CA THR A 189 7.38 19.74 14.24
C THR A 189 6.39 18.71 13.73
N HIS A 190 6.83 17.76 12.90
CA HIS A 190 5.98 16.69 12.36
C HIS A 190 5.55 15.68 13.45
N TRP A 191 6.34 15.54 14.53
CA TRP A 191 6.04 14.60 15.62
C TRP A 191 4.67 14.81 16.25
N LYS A 192 4.16 16.03 16.25
CA LYS A 192 2.83 16.37 16.81
C LYS A 192 1.72 15.51 16.18
N VAL A 193 1.80 15.21 14.88
CA VAL A 193 0.83 14.41 14.13
C VAL A 193 1.31 12.98 13.88
N HIS A 194 2.60 12.79 13.60
CA HIS A 194 3.21 11.51 13.29
C HIS A 194 3.18 10.51 14.47
N LYS A 195 3.37 10.98 15.73
CA LYS A 195 3.53 10.14 16.92
C LYS A 195 2.40 9.13 17.14
N ILE A 196 1.16 9.47 16.78
CA ILE A 196 -0.02 8.63 17.05
C ILE A 196 0.15 7.27 16.36
N ARG A 197 0.36 7.29 15.05
CA ARG A 197 0.56 6.07 14.24
C ARG A 197 1.94 5.46 14.43
N CYS A 198 2.96 6.29 14.61
CA CYS A 198 4.32 5.81 14.88
C CYS A 198 4.39 4.96 16.16
N ASN A 199 3.72 5.38 17.23
CA ASN A 199 3.66 4.62 18.48
C ASN A 199 2.85 3.32 18.33
N GLN A 200 1.76 3.32 17.55
CA GLN A 200 1.02 2.09 17.23
C GLN A 200 1.91 1.10 16.47
N PHE A 201 2.66 1.58 15.47
CA PHE A 201 3.61 0.77 14.72
C PHE A 201 4.66 0.11 15.61
N PHE A 202 5.19 0.85 16.59
CA PHE A 202 6.24 0.35 17.48
C PHE A 202 5.71 -0.69 18.48
N LYS A 203 4.57 -0.40 19.12
CA LYS A 203 3.95 -1.29 20.11
C LYS A 203 3.60 -2.69 19.57
N ASN A 204 3.23 -2.75 18.30
CA ASN A 204 2.82 -4.00 17.65
C ASN A 204 4.00 -4.76 17.01
N LYS A 205 5.22 -4.20 17.07
CA LYS A 205 6.45 -4.82 16.56
C LYS A 205 7.31 -5.43 17.70
N ALA A 206 7.00 -5.09 18.94
CA ALA A 206 7.60 -5.64 20.15
C ALA A 206 6.79 -6.83 20.65
#